data_77d8ac7d7beea1a822a707ec1318a4e5
#
_entry.id   77d8ac7d7beea1a822a707ec1318a4e5
#
_cell.length_a   1.000
_cell.length_b   1.000
_cell.length_c   1.000
_cell.angle_alpha   90.00
_cell.angle_beta   90.00
_cell.angle_gamma   90.00
#
_symmetry.space_group_name_H-M   'P 1'
#
loop_
_entity.id
_entity.type
_entity.pdbx_description
1 polymer ?
#
loop_
_entity_poly.entity_id
_entity_poly.type
_entity_poly.pdbx_seq_one_letter_code
_entity_poly.pdbx_strand_id
1 'polypeptide(L)'
;MEEKSKETTIDLMKLLRIVWDRILWVVLAVVVLAAAGYLITRLTWKPTYSSEVQLYTVMSSAEEKPTEVTTSQISIRRNVAALYVKAIKKSDSLREMSEELKMSGFNVGPSQLNRMLTVKVDEDAAEVIHVRAKTSNPELSLKICEIVGDKAAGLVQDAYIGCTVAIFNHASLPTSPDKSNSMRNGIIGALVGLVLSVGVIIAIYMFDKSIKSGDELEKLTGIRYLGDIPDINDSFKGSKYEYGAKSKAQTA
;
A
#
# COMPACT_ATOMS: atom_id res chain seq x y z
N MET A 1 -19.41 22.94 -45.55
CA MET A 1 -18.25 23.26 -44.73
C MET A 1 -18.22 22.26 -43.59
N GLU A 2 -17.56 21.13 -43.79
CA GLU A 2 -17.33 20.14 -42.74
C GLU A 2 -16.00 20.51 -42.05
N GLU A 3 -16.17 20.97 -40.83
CA GLU A 3 -15.04 21.22 -39.91
C GLU A 3 -14.52 19.87 -39.45
N LYS A 4 -13.49 19.38 -40.17
CA LYS A 4 -12.77 18.17 -39.84
C LYS A 4 -12.03 18.42 -38.52
N SER A 5 -12.66 18.04 -37.42
CA SER A 5 -12.02 18.01 -36.11
C SER A 5 -10.70 17.26 -36.25
N LYS A 6 -9.58 17.95 -36.07
CA LYS A 6 -8.24 17.34 -35.96
C LYS A 6 -8.24 16.50 -34.71
N GLU A 7 -8.63 15.23 -34.82
CA GLU A 7 -8.35 14.25 -33.80
C GLU A 7 -6.82 14.16 -33.69
N THR A 8 -6.33 14.71 -32.62
CA THR A 8 -4.93 14.55 -32.22
C THR A 8 -4.79 13.10 -31.74
N THR A 9 -4.61 12.18 -32.68
CA THR A 9 -4.28 10.79 -32.36
C THR A 9 -2.93 10.80 -31.66
N ILE A 10 -2.97 10.68 -30.35
CA ILE A 10 -1.76 10.56 -29.52
C ILE A 10 -1.13 9.21 -29.87
N ASP A 11 -0.04 9.25 -30.61
CA ASP A 11 0.72 8.05 -31.01
C ASP A 11 1.46 7.53 -29.78
N LEU A 12 0.89 6.50 -29.15
CA LEU A 12 1.46 5.85 -27.96
C LEU A 12 2.91 5.38 -28.17
N MET A 13 3.26 4.99 -29.40
CA MET A 13 4.61 4.56 -29.75
C MET A 13 5.61 5.73 -29.71
N LYS A 14 5.18 6.92 -30.11
CA LYS A 14 6.00 8.13 -30.00
C LYS A 14 6.21 8.54 -28.55
N LEU A 15 5.16 8.47 -27.72
CA LEU A 15 5.28 8.76 -26.29
C LEU A 15 6.24 7.80 -25.59
N LEU A 16 6.16 6.50 -25.92
CA LEU A 16 7.06 5.49 -25.35
C LEU A 16 8.52 5.77 -25.71
N ARG A 17 8.80 6.18 -26.95
CA ARG A 17 10.15 6.54 -27.41
C ARG A 17 10.69 7.76 -26.67
N ILE A 18 9.85 8.78 -26.46
CA ILE A 18 10.25 10.01 -25.74
C ILE A 18 10.62 9.71 -24.29
N VAL A 19 9.84 8.86 -23.63
CA VAL A 19 10.12 8.41 -22.26
C VAL A 19 11.43 7.61 -22.25
N TRP A 20 11.66 6.77 -23.26
CA TRP A 20 12.88 5.96 -23.38
C TRP A 20 14.12 6.82 -23.58
N ASP A 21 14.06 7.85 -24.41
CA ASP A 21 15.18 8.78 -24.64
C ASP A 21 15.56 9.57 -23.37
N ARG A 22 14.61 9.71 -22.43
CA ARG A 22 14.82 10.41 -21.16
C ARG A 22 14.76 9.48 -19.93
N ILE A 23 14.95 8.17 -20.14
CA ILE A 23 14.84 7.16 -19.08
C ILE A 23 15.76 7.42 -17.89
N LEU A 24 16.93 8.01 -18.13
CA LEU A 24 17.87 8.35 -17.07
C LEU A 24 17.30 9.38 -16.08
N TRP A 25 16.53 10.36 -16.58
CA TRP A 25 15.84 11.34 -15.74
C TRP A 25 14.68 10.71 -14.98
N VAL A 26 13.96 9.77 -15.60
CA VAL A 26 12.90 8.98 -14.93
C VAL A 26 13.49 8.18 -13.78
N VAL A 27 14.56 7.42 -14.04
CA VAL A 27 15.21 6.60 -13.01
C VAL A 27 15.74 7.48 -11.87
N LEU A 28 16.37 8.61 -12.19
CA LEU A 28 16.84 9.55 -11.18
C LEU A 28 15.71 10.06 -10.28
N ALA A 29 14.59 10.49 -10.88
CA ALA A 29 13.43 10.97 -10.14
C ALA A 29 12.82 9.89 -9.25
N VAL A 30 12.68 8.65 -9.76
CA VAL A 30 12.19 7.49 -9.01
C VAL A 30 13.09 7.20 -7.81
N VAL A 31 14.42 7.17 -8.00
CA VAL A 31 15.38 6.90 -6.93
C VAL A 31 15.35 7.99 -5.86
N VAL A 32 15.29 9.25 -6.26
CA VAL A 32 15.23 10.39 -5.33
C VAL A 32 13.95 10.35 -4.49
N LEU A 33 12.78 10.12 -5.13
CA LEU A 33 11.50 10.06 -4.41
C LEU A 33 11.37 8.79 -3.55
N ALA A 34 11.91 7.67 -3.99
CA ALA A 34 12.00 6.46 -3.19
C ALA A 34 12.88 6.66 -1.94
N ALA A 35 14.05 7.27 -2.11
CA ALA A 35 14.96 7.59 -1.02
C ALA A 35 14.34 8.61 -0.05
N ALA A 36 13.66 9.63 -0.56
CA ALA A 36 12.95 10.60 0.26
C ALA A 36 11.85 9.93 1.10
N GLY A 37 11.00 9.10 0.49
CA GLY A 37 9.95 8.35 1.19
C GLY A 37 10.49 7.41 2.27
N TYR A 38 11.61 6.73 1.98
CA TYR A 38 12.30 5.89 2.94
C TYR A 38 12.90 6.69 4.10
N LEU A 39 13.64 7.77 3.81
CA LEU A 39 14.33 8.59 4.79
C LEU A 39 13.35 9.34 5.71
N ILE A 40 12.32 9.96 5.14
CA ILE A 40 11.29 10.66 5.92
C ILE A 40 10.66 9.70 6.92
N THR A 41 10.28 8.50 6.45
CA THR A 41 9.69 7.50 7.34
C THR A 41 10.65 7.04 8.43
N ARG A 42 11.91 6.82 8.09
CA ARG A 42 12.93 6.37 9.05
C ARG A 42 13.26 7.42 10.10
N LEU A 43 13.34 8.69 9.71
CA LEU A 43 13.61 9.81 10.61
C LEU A 43 12.44 10.12 11.54
N THR A 44 11.21 9.95 11.03
CA THR A 44 9.98 10.20 11.81
C THR A 44 9.51 8.97 12.61
N TRP A 45 10.11 7.79 12.35
CA TRP A 45 9.71 6.55 13.00
C TRP A 45 10.01 6.61 14.51
N LYS A 46 8.97 6.37 15.30
CA LYS A 46 9.08 6.15 16.74
C LYS A 46 8.94 4.65 17.01
N PRO A 47 9.78 4.08 17.87
CA PRO A 47 9.64 2.68 18.24
C PRO A 47 8.28 2.45 18.88
N THR A 48 7.56 1.47 18.37
CA THR A 48 6.28 1.03 18.91
C THR A 48 6.36 -0.44 19.23
N TYR A 49 5.66 -0.84 20.28
CA TYR A 49 5.64 -2.21 20.79
C TYR A 49 4.23 -2.74 20.69
N SER A 50 4.07 -3.95 20.19
CA SER A 50 2.78 -4.60 20.05
C SER A 50 2.73 -5.81 20.97
N SER A 51 1.71 -5.87 21.81
CA SER A 51 1.30 -7.08 22.53
C SER A 51 0.01 -7.61 21.91
N GLU A 52 -0.20 -8.91 21.96
CA GLU A 52 -1.35 -9.55 21.38
C GLU A 52 -1.91 -10.61 22.33
N VAL A 53 -3.22 -10.60 22.52
CA VAL A 53 -3.96 -11.67 23.18
C VAL A 53 -4.93 -12.27 22.16
N GLN A 54 -5.00 -13.60 22.16
CA GLN A 54 -5.92 -14.33 21.30
C GLN A 54 -7.04 -14.91 22.16
N LEU A 55 -8.25 -14.65 21.74
CA LEU A 55 -9.47 -15.11 22.40
C LEU A 55 -10.21 -16.05 21.44
N TYR A 56 -10.87 -17.06 21.97
CA TYR A 56 -11.71 -17.93 21.17
C TYR A 56 -13.12 -18.06 21.77
N THR A 57 -14.11 -18.18 20.90
CA THR A 57 -15.50 -18.33 21.32
C THR A 57 -15.80 -19.77 21.69
N VAL A 58 -16.30 -19.98 22.92
CA VAL A 58 -16.71 -21.26 23.44
C VAL A 58 -18.24 -21.29 23.54
N MET A 59 -18.87 -22.34 23.00
CA MET A 59 -20.28 -22.59 23.22
C MET A 59 -20.42 -23.50 24.43
N SER A 60 -21.14 -23.03 25.46
CA SER A 60 -21.48 -23.82 26.64
C SER A 60 -22.74 -24.65 26.35
N SER A 61 -22.67 -25.59 25.41
CA SER A 61 -23.73 -26.58 25.25
C SER A 61 -23.44 -27.71 26.24
N ALA A 62 -24.23 -27.76 27.29
CA ALA A 62 -24.06 -28.69 28.40
C ALA A 62 -24.26 -30.16 28.04
N GLU A 63 -24.61 -30.54 26.80
CA GLU A 63 -25.05 -31.91 26.47
C GLU A 63 -24.70 -32.44 25.06
N GLU A 64 -23.84 -31.86 24.28
CA GLU A 64 -23.49 -32.51 23.00
C GLU A 64 -22.04 -32.95 22.94
N LYS A 65 -21.85 -34.28 22.81
CA LYS A 65 -20.56 -34.88 22.42
C LYS A 65 -20.08 -34.22 21.12
N PRO A 66 -18.79 -33.84 21.03
CA PRO A 66 -18.26 -33.16 19.84
C PRO A 66 -18.10 -34.13 18.66
N THR A 67 -19.20 -34.53 18.03
CA THR A 67 -19.12 -35.54 16.98
C THR A 67 -19.22 -34.94 15.58
N GLU A 68 -19.82 -33.76 15.38
CA GLU A 68 -19.81 -33.08 14.08
C GLU A 68 -20.01 -31.57 14.26
N VAL A 69 -19.02 -30.79 13.83
CA VAL A 69 -19.14 -29.32 13.75
C VAL A 69 -20.03 -28.97 12.58
N THR A 70 -21.26 -28.62 12.84
CA THR A 70 -22.26 -28.27 11.82
C THR A 70 -21.95 -26.85 11.27
N THR A 71 -22.21 -26.62 9.99
CA THR A 71 -22.04 -25.28 9.33
C THR A 71 -22.81 -24.20 10.08
N SER A 72 -23.93 -24.52 10.69
CA SER A 72 -24.72 -23.61 11.53
C SER A 72 -23.93 -23.14 12.76
N GLN A 73 -23.21 -24.04 13.42
CA GLN A 73 -22.40 -23.72 14.61
C GLN A 73 -21.23 -22.78 14.25
N ILE A 74 -20.61 -22.99 13.08
CA ILE A 74 -19.54 -22.09 12.59
C ILE A 74 -20.07 -20.67 12.36
N SER A 75 -21.25 -20.54 11.75
CA SER A 75 -21.86 -19.24 11.51
C SER A 75 -22.25 -18.53 12.82
N ILE A 76 -22.74 -19.24 13.81
CA ILE A 76 -23.05 -18.70 15.15
C ILE A 76 -21.75 -18.18 15.81
N ARG A 77 -20.70 -18.99 15.85
CA ARG A 77 -19.40 -18.58 16.43
C ARG A 77 -18.83 -17.34 15.75
N ARG A 78 -18.91 -17.27 14.41
CA ARG A 78 -18.50 -16.08 13.64
C ARG A 78 -19.30 -14.83 14.03
N ASN A 79 -20.60 -14.94 14.16
CA ASN A 79 -21.45 -13.83 14.56
C ASN A 79 -21.16 -13.38 15.99
N VAL A 80 -20.94 -14.32 16.91
CA VAL A 80 -20.55 -14.02 18.28
C VAL A 80 -19.19 -13.34 18.33
N ALA A 81 -18.19 -13.82 17.59
CA ALA A 81 -16.87 -13.19 17.49
C ALA A 81 -16.97 -11.74 16.97
N ALA A 82 -17.80 -11.50 15.95
CA ALA A 82 -18.04 -10.16 15.42
C ALA A 82 -18.72 -9.22 16.43
N LEU A 83 -19.56 -9.75 17.30
CA LEU A 83 -20.18 -8.99 18.40
C LEU A 83 -19.15 -8.63 19.48
N TYR A 84 -18.25 -9.55 19.84
CA TYR A 84 -17.17 -9.27 20.79
C TYR A 84 -16.26 -8.15 20.27
N VAL A 85 -15.92 -8.15 18.97
CA VAL A 85 -15.15 -7.05 18.36
C VAL A 85 -15.84 -5.70 18.56
N LYS A 86 -17.16 -5.66 18.40
CA LYS A 86 -17.96 -4.44 18.61
C LYS A 86 -18.08 -4.09 20.09
N ALA A 87 -18.26 -5.07 20.97
CA ALA A 87 -18.40 -4.88 22.40
C ALA A 87 -17.10 -4.33 23.02
N ILE A 88 -15.94 -4.86 22.64
CA ILE A 88 -14.62 -4.36 23.09
C ILE A 88 -14.42 -2.89 22.69
N LYS A 89 -14.88 -2.50 21.49
CA LYS A 89 -14.74 -1.12 20.98
C LYS A 89 -15.88 -0.18 21.38
N LYS A 90 -16.84 -0.65 22.17
CA LYS A 90 -17.92 0.20 22.66
C LYS A 90 -17.36 1.26 23.63
N SER A 91 -17.95 2.47 23.60
CA SER A 91 -17.49 3.61 24.41
C SER A 91 -17.46 3.29 25.91
N ASP A 92 -18.47 2.58 26.41
CA ASP A 92 -18.57 2.22 27.82
C ASP A 92 -17.45 1.26 28.23
N SER A 93 -17.20 0.22 27.41
CA SER A 93 -16.12 -0.75 27.63
C SER A 93 -14.73 -0.07 27.59
N LEU A 94 -14.51 0.82 26.62
CA LEU A 94 -13.26 1.59 26.53
C LEU A 94 -13.05 2.51 27.72
N ARG A 95 -14.14 3.10 28.24
CA ARG A 95 -14.07 3.96 29.42
C ARG A 95 -13.70 3.15 30.65
N GLU A 96 -14.35 2.02 30.87
CA GLU A 96 -14.07 1.12 32.00
C GLU A 96 -12.62 0.60 31.96
N MET A 97 -12.16 0.13 30.79
CA MET A 97 -10.77 -0.27 30.60
C MET A 97 -9.78 0.88 30.82
N SER A 98 -10.14 2.10 30.41
CA SER A 98 -9.33 3.31 30.65
C SER A 98 -9.21 3.63 32.15
N GLU A 99 -10.27 3.44 32.93
CA GLU A 99 -10.25 3.65 34.40
C GLU A 99 -9.35 2.61 35.08
N GLU A 100 -9.39 1.36 34.66
CA GLU A 100 -8.53 0.30 35.16
C GLU A 100 -7.04 0.52 34.80
N LEU A 101 -6.76 1.00 33.59
CA LEU A 101 -5.41 1.41 33.20
C LEU A 101 -4.88 2.54 34.07
N LYS A 102 -5.74 3.51 34.44
CA LYS A 102 -5.37 4.59 35.37
C LYS A 102 -5.03 4.07 36.76
N MET A 103 -5.80 3.10 37.26
CA MET A 103 -5.49 2.44 38.56
C MET A 103 -4.17 1.67 38.49
N SER A 104 -3.78 1.15 37.32
CA SER A 104 -2.49 0.50 37.07
C SER A 104 -1.34 1.49 36.79
N GLY A 105 -1.57 2.80 36.93
CA GLY A 105 -0.56 3.84 36.76
C GLY A 105 -0.41 4.41 35.33
N PHE A 106 -1.23 3.97 34.39
CA PHE A 106 -1.18 4.45 33.01
C PHE A 106 -2.33 5.43 32.71
N ASN A 107 -2.01 6.70 32.49
CA ASN A 107 -3.02 7.71 32.18
C ASN A 107 -3.38 7.71 30.67
N VAL A 108 -4.27 6.81 30.27
CA VAL A 108 -4.73 6.64 28.88
C VAL A 108 -6.24 6.91 28.83
N GLY A 109 -6.65 7.88 28.01
CA GLY A 109 -8.08 8.17 27.81
C GLY A 109 -8.76 7.17 26.85
N PRO A 110 -10.10 7.02 26.89
CA PRO A 110 -10.84 6.06 26.07
C PRO A 110 -10.60 6.23 24.55
N SER A 111 -10.57 7.46 24.06
CA SER A 111 -10.28 7.74 22.65
C SER A 111 -8.86 7.38 22.23
N GLN A 112 -7.92 7.50 23.15
CA GLN A 112 -6.52 7.13 22.95
C GLN A 112 -6.37 5.61 22.94
N LEU A 113 -7.03 4.93 23.89
CA LEU A 113 -7.10 3.46 23.96
C LEU A 113 -7.68 2.87 22.68
N ASN A 114 -8.76 3.42 22.15
CA ASN A 114 -9.37 2.96 20.90
C ASN A 114 -8.39 3.03 19.70
N ARG A 115 -7.52 4.05 19.65
CA ARG A 115 -6.50 4.17 18.59
C ARG A 115 -5.34 3.19 18.75
N MET A 116 -5.02 2.82 19.99
CA MET A 116 -3.97 1.87 20.31
C MET A 116 -4.41 0.42 20.13
N LEU A 117 -5.74 0.17 20.17
CA LEU A 117 -6.32 -1.15 20.17
C LEU A 117 -6.82 -1.56 18.77
N THR A 118 -6.29 -2.66 18.25
CA THR A 118 -6.77 -3.30 17.03
C THR A 118 -7.39 -4.64 17.37
N VAL A 119 -8.66 -4.81 17.03
CA VAL A 119 -9.39 -6.06 17.26
C VAL A 119 -9.87 -6.58 15.92
N LYS A 120 -9.53 -7.84 15.62
CA LYS A 120 -9.90 -8.51 14.37
C LYS A 120 -10.33 -9.94 14.66
N VAL A 121 -11.25 -10.46 13.86
CA VAL A 121 -11.54 -11.89 13.80
C VAL A 121 -10.55 -12.51 12.82
N ASP A 122 -10.07 -13.70 13.11
CA ASP A 122 -9.19 -14.45 12.21
C ASP A 122 -9.96 -14.80 10.92
N GLU A 123 -9.29 -14.74 9.78
CA GLU A 123 -9.90 -15.01 8.46
C GLU A 123 -10.12 -16.50 8.24
N ASP A 124 -9.22 -17.35 8.75
CA ASP A 124 -9.21 -18.79 8.57
C ASP A 124 -9.97 -19.50 9.71
N ALA A 125 -9.86 -18.98 10.94
CA ALA A 125 -10.50 -19.49 12.15
C ALA A 125 -11.47 -18.44 12.71
N ALA A 126 -12.65 -18.34 12.14
CA ALA A 126 -13.66 -17.31 12.48
C ALA A 126 -14.13 -17.27 13.94
N GLU A 127 -13.72 -18.23 14.74
CA GLU A 127 -13.95 -18.34 16.20
C GLU A 127 -12.83 -17.69 17.02
N VAL A 128 -11.71 -17.33 16.38
CA VAL A 128 -10.55 -16.71 17.03
C VAL A 128 -10.58 -15.19 16.82
N ILE A 129 -10.41 -14.46 17.92
CA ILE A 129 -10.36 -13.00 17.94
C ILE A 129 -8.95 -12.57 18.34
N HIS A 130 -8.30 -11.85 17.47
CA HIS A 130 -6.99 -11.23 17.72
C HIS A 130 -7.18 -9.84 18.29
N VAL A 131 -6.73 -9.63 19.50
CA VAL A 131 -6.68 -8.31 20.14
C VAL A 131 -5.24 -7.88 20.27
N ARG A 132 -4.88 -6.86 19.55
CA ARG A 132 -3.53 -6.30 19.53
C ARG A 132 -3.53 -4.88 20.06
N ALA A 133 -2.69 -4.61 21.05
CA ALA A 133 -2.42 -3.29 21.55
C ALA A 133 -1.06 -2.79 21.06
N LYS A 134 -1.04 -1.62 20.43
CA LYS A 134 0.18 -1.00 19.89
C LYS A 134 0.44 0.33 20.58
N THR A 135 1.56 0.42 21.31
CA THR A 135 1.94 1.59 22.11
C THR A 135 3.44 1.89 22.00
N SER A 136 3.87 3.02 22.56
CA SER A 136 5.30 3.35 22.66
C SER A 136 5.97 2.73 23.90
N ASN A 137 5.18 2.17 24.84
CA ASN A 137 5.68 1.52 26.06
C ASN A 137 5.28 0.04 26.04
N PRO A 138 6.24 -0.90 26.11
CA PRO A 138 5.97 -2.35 26.09
C PRO A 138 5.06 -2.81 27.23
N GLU A 139 5.24 -2.26 28.44
CA GLU A 139 4.42 -2.61 29.60
C GLU A 139 2.96 -2.17 29.43
N LEU A 140 2.75 -0.97 28.87
CA LEU A 140 1.41 -0.49 28.56
C LEU A 140 0.71 -1.38 27.52
N SER A 141 1.42 -1.84 26.49
CA SER A 141 0.83 -2.72 25.47
C SER A 141 0.41 -4.07 26.06
N LEU A 142 1.24 -4.63 26.93
CA LEU A 142 0.92 -5.85 27.67
C LEU A 142 -0.31 -5.64 28.55
N LYS A 143 -0.31 -4.58 29.38
CA LYS A 143 -1.39 -4.32 30.34
C LYS A 143 -2.76 -4.11 29.66
N ILE A 144 -2.78 -3.42 28.51
CA ILE A 144 -3.99 -3.28 27.71
C ILE A 144 -4.53 -4.65 27.29
N CYS A 145 -3.67 -5.52 26.77
CA CYS A 145 -4.08 -6.87 26.34
C CYS A 145 -4.55 -7.75 27.50
N GLU A 146 -3.93 -7.64 28.67
CA GLU A 146 -4.36 -8.34 29.90
C GLU A 146 -5.78 -7.89 30.30
N ILE A 147 -6.01 -6.59 30.45
CA ILE A 147 -7.31 -6.03 30.83
C ILE A 147 -8.40 -6.42 29.84
N VAL A 148 -8.10 -6.37 28.53
CA VAL A 148 -9.06 -6.80 27.51
C VAL A 148 -9.34 -8.30 27.62
N GLY A 149 -8.32 -9.13 27.84
CA GLY A 149 -8.47 -10.57 28.02
C GLY A 149 -9.36 -10.92 29.21
N ASP A 150 -9.11 -10.30 30.36
CA ASP A 150 -9.83 -10.54 31.60
C ASP A 150 -11.30 -10.08 31.51
N LYS A 151 -11.56 -8.95 30.86
CA LYS A 151 -12.91 -8.41 30.69
C LYS A 151 -13.69 -9.06 29.56
N ALA A 152 -13.01 -9.67 28.59
CA ALA A 152 -13.66 -10.23 27.41
C ALA A 152 -14.77 -11.22 27.75
N ALA A 153 -14.57 -12.08 28.75
CA ALA A 153 -15.54 -13.07 29.15
C ALA A 153 -16.89 -12.47 29.59
N GLY A 154 -16.87 -11.29 30.25
CA GLY A 154 -18.05 -10.59 30.74
C GLY A 154 -18.78 -9.73 29.72
N LEU A 155 -18.10 -9.29 28.64
CA LEU A 155 -18.63 -8.25 27.74
C LEU A 155 -19.89 -8.64 26.95
N VAL A 156 -20.15 -9.90 26.74
CA VAL A 156 -21.27 -10.42 25.90
C VAL A 156 -22.11 -11.44 26.62
N GLN A 157 -21.79 -11.80 27.87
CA GLN A 157 -22.51 -12.80 28.66
C GLN A 157 -24.02 -12.51 28.77
N ASP A 158 -24.38 -11.22 28.89
CA ASP A 158 -25.76 -10.78 28.97
C ASP A 158 -26.52 -10.82 27.63
N ALA A 159 -25.79 -10.81 26.51
CA ALA A 159 -26.39 -10.76 25.17
C ALA A 159 -26.60 -12.13 24.52
N TYR A 160 -25.82 -13.16 24.93
CA TYR A 160 -25.89 -14.50 24.37
C TYR A 160 -25.72 -15.55 25.48
N ILE A 161 -26.83 -16.09 25.96
CA ILE A 161 -26.83 -17.18 26.92
C ILE A 161 -26.25 -18.44 26.23
N GLY A 162 -25.17 -18.97 26.80
CA GLY A 162 -24.52 -20.19 26.28
C GLY A 162 -23.29 -19.95 25.37
N CYS A 163 -22.91 -18.71 25.11
CA CYS A 163 -21.64 -18.40 24.46
C CYS A 163 -20.74 -17.60 25.40
N THR A 164 -19.53 -18.05 25.58
CA THR A 164 -18.49 -17.31 26.33
C THR A 164 -17.21 -17.23 25.49
N VAL A 165 -16.27 -16.41 25.94
CA VAL A 165 -14.95 -16.27 25.32
C VAL A 165 -13.92 -16.70 26.34
N ALA A 166 -12.96 -17.49 25.90
CA ALA A 166 -11.82 -17.91 26.70
C ALA A 166 -10.52 -17.41 26.04
N ILE A 167 -9.49 -17.24 26.86
CA ILE A 167 -8.17 -16.84 26.37
C ILE A 167 -7.54 -18.07 25.73
N PHE A 168 -7.22 -17.98 24.43
CA PHE A 168 -6.47 -19.01 23.70
C PHE A 168 -4.98 -18.86 23.90
N ASN A 169 -4.50 -17.61 23.81
CA ASN A 169 -3.10 -17.30 24.05
C ASN A 169 -2.98 -16.02 24.88
N HIS A 170 -2.24 -16.08 25.97
CA HIS A 170 -2.02 -14.93 26.83
C HIS A 170 -1.13 -13.89 26.18
N ALA A 171 -1.35 -12.64 26.54
CA ALA A 171 -0.50 -11.55 26.12
C ALA A 171 0.93 -11.75 26.64
N SER A 172 1.90 -11.39 25.83
CA SER A 172 3.33 -11.45 26.22
C SER A 172 3.95 -10.06 26.13
N LEU A 173 4.96 -9.82 26.99
CA LEU A 173 5.71 -8.58 26.96
C LEU A 173 6.55 -8.52 25.67
N PRO A 174 6.34 -7.51 24.80
CA PRO A 174 7.14 -7.39 23.58
C PRO A 174 8.59 -7.00 23.92
N THR A 175 9.54 -7.82 23.53
CA THR A 175 10.98 -7.62 23.77
C THR A 175 11.66 -6.77 22.70
N SER A 176 11.04 -6.62 21.53
CA SER A 176 11.57 -5.85 20.41
C SER A 176 10.52 -4.91 19.83
N PRO A 177 10.92 -3.75 19.34
CA PRO A 177 9.99 -2.84 18.68
C PRO A 177 9.50 -3.41 17.35
N ASP A 178 8.31 -3.03 16.95
CA ASP A 178 7.73 -3.37 15.66
C ASP A 178 8.63 -2.88 14.51
N LYS A 179 8.62 -3.60 13.41
CA LYS A 179 9.36 -3.20 12.20
C LYS A 179 8.79 -1.89 11.63
N SER A 180 9.68 -0.98 11.27
CA SER A 180 9.27 0.25 10.60
C SER A 180 8.75 -0.06 9.18
N ASN A 181 7.73 0.69 8.76
CA ASN A 181 7.18 0.59 7.40
C ASN A 181 7.98 1.40 6.35
N SER A 182 9.23 1.77 6.67
CA SER A 182 10.05 2.61 5.79
C SER A 182 10.26 2.00 4.41
N MET A 183 10.44 0.69 4.32
CA MET A 183 10.58 0.00 3.03
C MET A 183 9.30 0.10 2.18
N ARG A 184 8.12 -0.10 2.79
CA ARG A 184 6.83 0.05 2.10
C ARG A 184 6.61 1.47 1.60
N ASN A 185 6.95 2.46 2.41
CA ASN A 185 6.81 3.87 2.05
C ASN A 185 7.85 4.29 0.99
N GLY A 186 9.03 3.67 0.98
CA GLY A 186 10.00 3.81 -0.11
C GLY A 186 9.47 3.30 -1.45
N ILE A 187 8.79 2.13 -1.46
CA ILE A 187 8.15 1.59 -2.67
C ILE A 187 7.02 2.50 -3.15
N ILE A 188 6.19 3.00 -2.24
CA ILE A 188 5.14 3.99 -2.59
C ILE A 188 5.77 5.26 -3.17
N GLY A 189 6.85 5.76 -2.58
CA GLY A 189 7.61 6.89 -3.11
C GLY A 189 8.13 6.64 -4.53
N ALA A 190 8.64 5.43 -4.80
CA ALA A 190 9.07 5.03 -6.13
C ALA A 190 7.94 5.05 -7.17
N LEU A 191 6.76 4.50 -6.81
CA LEU A 191 5.58 4.52 -7.69
C LEU A 191 5.10 5.94 -7.99
N VAL A 192 5.02 6.78 -6.97
CA VAL A 192 4.68 8.20 -7.14
C VAL A 192 5.71 8.90 -8.02
N GLY A 193 7.00 8.61 -7.79
CA GLY A 193 8.11 9.14 -8.60
C GLY A 193 8.00 8.77 -10.08
N LEU A 194 7.63 7.53 -10.36
CA LEU A 194 7.44 7.06 -11.73
C LEU A 194 6.29 7.79 -12.42
N VAL A 195 5.12 7.87 -11.77
CA VAL A 195 3.95 8.56 -12.35
C VAL A 195 4.23 10.05 -12.59
N LEU A 196 4.85 10.72 -11.62
CA LEU A 196 5.18 12.14 -11.74
C LEU A 196 6.22 12.40 -12.83
N SER A 197 7.30 11.60 -12.90
CA SER A 197 8.35 11.80 -13.90
C SER A 197 7.83 11.59 -15.32
N VAL A 198 7.01 10.58 -15.56
CA VAL A 198 6.38 10.36 -16.87
C VAL A 198 5.41 11.50 -17.19
N GLY A 199 4.60 11.93 -16.23
CA GLY A 199 3.68 13.06 -16.41
C GLY A 199 4.39 14.36 -16.77
N VAL A 200 5.51 14.67 -16.11
CA VAL A 200 6.32 15.86 -16.42
C VAL A 200 6.95 15.76 -17.81
N ILE A 201 7.45 14.60 -18.22
CA ILE A 201 8.02 14.40 -19.55
C ILE A 201 6.96 14.61 -20.63
N ILE A 202 5.76 14.06 -20.44
CA ILE A 202 4.64 14.24 -21.37
C ILE A 202 4.23 15.72 -21.42
N ALA A 203 4.12 16.37 -20.26
CA ALA A 203 3.80 17.79 -20.19
C ALA A 203 4.81 18.63 -20.95
N ILE A 204 6.12 18.44 -20.71
CA ILE A 204 7.18 19.14 -21.44
C ILE A 204 7.04 18.90 -22.95
N TYR A 205 6.76 17.66 -23.36
CA TYR A 205 6.58 17.33 -24.77
C TYR A 205 5.38 18.05 -25.39
N MET A 206 4.27 18.16 -24.66
CA MET A 206 3.06 18.87 -25.15
C MET A 206 3.27 20.37 -25.26
N PHE A 207 4.08 20.97 -24.38
CA PHE A 207 4.43 22.40 -24.43
C PHE A 207 5.59 22.71 -25.40
N ASP A 208 6.38 21.70 -25.78
CA ASP A 208 7.47 21.86 -26.73
C ASP A 208 6.94 21.97 -28.16
N LYS A 209 6.84 23.20 -28.63
CA LYS A 209 6.40 23.52 -30.00
C LYS A 209 7.53 23.42 -31.04
N SER A 210 8.66 22.81 -30.68
CA SER A 210 9.80 22.64 -31.57
C SER A 210 9.50 21.63 -32.68
N ILE A 211 9.66 22.03 -33.91
CA ILE A 211 9.48 21.15 -35.08
C ILE A 211 10.70 20.21 -35.14
N LYS A 212 10.46 18.90 -34.92
CA LYS A 212 11.53 17.89 -34.80
C LYS A 212 11.68 16.99 -36.03
N SER A 213 10.81 17.14 -37.04
CA SER A 213 10.90 16.35 -38.26
C SER A 213 10.52 17.17 -39.50
N GLY A 214 11.13 16.84 -40.64
CA GLY A 214 10.81 17.47 -41.92
C GLY A 214 9.36 17.27 -42.36
N ASP A 215 8.75 16.13 -41.97
CA ASP A 215 7.34 15.84 -42.25
C ASP A 215 6.38 16.77 -41.45
N GLU A 216 6.77 17.22 -40.26
CA GLU A 216 6.00 18.21 -39.49
C GLU A 216 6.11 19.59 -40.11
N LEU A 217 7.28 19.93 -40.64
CA LEU A 217 7.50 21.19 -41.34
C LEU A 217 6.62 21.27 -42.59
N GLU A 218 6.55 20.19 -43.39
CA GLU A 218 5.70 20.10 -44.58
C GLU A 218 4.22 20.22 -44.24
N LYS A 219 3.76 19.59 -43.17
CA LYS A 219 2.37 19.68 -42.71
C LYS A 219 1.96 21.04 -42.18
N LEU A 220 2.90 21.77 -41.57
CA LEU A 220 2.63 23.08 -40.98
C LEU A 220 2.77 24.24 -42.02
N THR A 221 3.72 24.12 -42.91
CA THR A 221 4.00 25.20 -43.88
C THR A 221 3.39 24.96 -45.25
N GLY A 222 3.00 23.72 -45.58
CA GLY A 222 2.53 23.34 -46.93
C GLY A 222 3.64 23.32 -47.98
N ILE A 223 4.89 23.51 -47.59
CA ILE A 223 6.09 23.51 -48.45
C ILE A 223 6.71 22.14 -48.44
N ARG A 224 6.99 21.59 -49.61
CA ARG A 224 7.60 20.29 -49.75
C ARG A 224 8.99 20.26 -49.17
N TYR A 225 9.26 19.37 -48.22
CA TYR A 225 10.57 19.20 -47.63
C TYR A 225 11.51 18.50 -48.62
N LEU A 226 12.62 19.19 -48.94
CA LEU A 226 13.56 18.71 -49.97
C LEU A 226 14.78 17.95 -49.39
N GLY A 227 14.97 17.95 -48.08
CA GLY A 227 16.06 17.22 -47.41
C GLY A 227 16.80 18.05 -46.37
N ASP A 228 17.51 17.39 -45.50
CA ASP A 228 18.41 17.98 -44.49
C ASP A 228 19.77 18.25 -45.07
N ILE A 229 20.34 19.38 -44.71
CA ILE A 229 21.78 19.66 -44.94
C ILE A 229 22.52 19.11 -43.71
N PRO A 230 23.32 18.02 -43.83
CA PRO A 230 24.02 17.44 -42.71
C PRO A 230 25.07 18.43 -42.19
N ASP A 231 25.16 18.55 -40.86
CA ASP A 231 26.21 19.35 -40.25
C ASP A 231 27.57 18.69 -40.49
N ILE A 232 28.52 19.48 -41.03
CA ILE A 232 29.86 19.01 -41.40
C ILE A 232 30.62 18.47 -40.19
N ASN A 233 30.31 18.94 -38.98
CA ASN A 233 30.93 18.46 -37.74
C ASN A 233 30.45 17.05 -37.28
N ASP A 234 29.29 16.58 -37.70
CA ASP A 234 28.81 15.23 -37.37
C ASP A 234 29.43 14.15 -38.27
N SER A 235 30.02 14.51 -39.40
CA SER A 235 30.65 13.58 -40.34
C SER A 235 31.91 12.90 -39.80
N PHE A 236 32.49 13.35 -38.68
CA PHE A 236 33.65 12.72 -38.04
C PHE A 236 33.34 11.60 -37.07
N LYS A 237 32.07 11.35 -36.75
CA LYS A 237 31.67 10.17 -35.99
C LYS A 237 31.14 9.07 -36.91
N GLY A 238 32.09 8.45 -37.63
CA GLY A 238 32.00 7.11 -38.21
C GLY A 238 30.63 6.60 -38.68
N SER A 239 30.04 7.18 -39.71
CA SER A 239 28.97 6.55 -40.48
C SER A 239 29.60 5.68 -41.56
N LYS A 240 29.56 4.35 -41.39
CA LYS A 240 29.82 3.37 -42.43
C LYS A 240 28.73 3.48 -43.52
N TYR A 241 28.95 4.28 -44.53
CA TYR A 241 28.21 4.20 -45.76
C TYR A 241 28.77 3.04 -46.57
N GLU A 242 28.07 1.90 -46.55
CA GLU A 242 28.30 0.77 -47.44
C GLU A 242 27.72 1.11 -48.81
N TYR A 243 28.61 1.57 -49.72
CA TYR A 243 28.28 1.81 -51.12
C TYR A 243 28.11 0.48 -51.81
N GLY A 244 26.88 -0.05 -51.86
CA GLY A 244 26.53 -1.27 -52.62
C GLY A 244 26.49 -0.99 -54.12
N ALA A 245 27.63 -0.94 -54.78
CA ALA A 245 27.70 -0.99 -56.22
C ALA A 245 27.34 -2.41 -56.72
N LYS A 246 26.09 -2.64 -57.09
CA LYS A 246 25.73 -3.78 -57.93
C LYS A 246 26.06 -3.46 -59.38
N SER A 247 27.27 -3.80 -59.78
CA SER A 247 27.63 -3.91 -61.21
C SER A 247 26.95 -5.17 -61.79
N LYS A 248 25.97 -4.97 -62.65
CA LYS A 248 25.50 -5.98 -63.57
C LYS A 248 26.55 -6.14 -64.68
N ALA A 249 27.32 -7.16 -64.68
CA ALA A 249 27.99 -7.64 -65.88
C ALA A 249 27.12 -8.74 -66.51
N GLN A 250 26.47 -8.38 -67.59
CA GLN A 250 25.88 -9.26 -68.58
C GLN A 250 26.98 -9.48 -69.63
N THR A 251 27.36 -10.71 -69.92
CA THR A 251 27.67 -11.18 -71.28
C THR A 251 28.26 -12.61 -71.28
N ALA A 252 27.69 -13.37 -72.18
CA ALA A 252 28.07 -14.53 -72.96
C ALA A 252 27.78 -15.86 -72.34
#